data_83c009ed48a9d290678ecdee2b84ece7
#
_entry.id   83c009ed48a9d290678ecdee2b84ece7
#
_cell.length_a   1.000
_cell.length_b   1.000
_cell.length_c   1.000
_cell.angle_alpha   90.00
_cell.angle_beta   90.00
_cell.angle_gamma   90.00
#
_symmetry.space_group_name_H-M   'P 1'
#
loop_
_entity.id
_entity.type
_entity.pdbx_description
1 polymer ?
#
loop_
_entity_poly.entity_id
_entity_poly.type
_entity_poly.pdbx_seq_one_letter_code
_entity_poly.pdbx_strand_id
1 'polypeptide(L)'
;MTTSNRTSELVYQLNDRPPLPQTIFAALQHLLAMFVAVITPSLIICQSLGVPADQTNTIISMSLFASGVSSFIQIRTFGPIGSGLLSVQGTSFNFLGPIIGAGLSLKAGGADISTMMAAIFGTILVASFAEILLSRVLEHARRIITPLVSGIVVTLIGLTLIQVGLVSMGGGYAAMGDGSFGSLDKLALAGTVLGLIVILNRSKNPYLRVASIVIAMLVGYVMAYFMGMVDTSTLGETDLIALPIPMQYGLSFDWSLFIPLVLIFFITALEAIGDITATSEVSGEPVKGPVYMKRIKGGVLADGLNSAIAAVFNSFPNSTFSQNNGIIMLTGVASRYVGYFISGMLVILGLFPGVASFVQLIPEPVLGGATIVMFGTIAAAGVRIISRVDLDRRAILIMALSFSMGLGIAQKPEILQFMPEFIKSIFSTGVAAGGITAIVLNLLLPEKLEEEDELVAQEVKES
;
A
#
# COMPACT_ATOMS: atom_id res chain seq x y z
N MET A 1 -16.16 -22.89 28.18
CA MET A 1 -14.90 -22.24 28.54
C MET A 1 -14.95 -20.81 28.02
N THR A 2 -14.88 -19.85 28.90
CA THR A 2 -15.12 -18.42 28.67
C THR A 2 -14.07 -17.87 27.71
N THR A 3 -14.49 -17.48 26.51
CA THR A 3 -13.71 -16.65 25.58
C THR A 3 -13.44 -15.32 26.27
N SER A 4 -12.20 -15.11 26.68
CA SER A 4 -11.70 -13.86 27.21
C SER A 4 -11.94 -12.75 26.19
N ASN A 5 -12.93 -11.90 26.45
CA ASN A 5 -13.13 -10.61 25.80
C ASN A 5 -11.91 -9.73 26.10
N ARG A 6 -10.87 -9.78 25.27
CA ARG A 6 -9.91 -8.70 25.14
C ARG A 6 -10.53 -7.62 24.27
N THR A 7 -11.54 -6.94 24.78
CA THR A 7 -11.85 -5.58 24.33
C THR A 7 -10.62 -4.76 24.71
N SER A 8 -9.84 -4.34 23.71
CA SER A 8 -8.89 -3.26 23.91
C SER A 8 -9.69 -2.10 24.53
N GLU A 9 -9.30 -1.65 25.73
CA GLU A 9 -9.93 -0.50 26.37
C GLU A 9 -9.65 0.72 25.48
N LEU A 10 -10.58 1.02 24.56
CA LEU A 10 -10.49 2.20 23.73
C LEU A 10 -10.64 3.42 24.64
N VAL A 11 -9.66 4.30 24.58
CA VAL A 11 -9.70 5.61 25.27
C VAL A 11 -10.71 6.53 24.56
N TYR A 12 -10.75 6.47 23.23
CA TYR A 12 -11.71 7.19 22.40
C TYR A 12 -12.30 6.28 21.32
N GLN A 13 -13.63 6.17 21.35
CA GLN A 13 -14.40 5.41 20.38
C GLN A 13 -14.55 6.15 19.05
N LEU A 14 -15.12 5.50 18.04
CA LEU A 14 -15.23 5.99 16.66
C LEU A 14 -15.82 7.40 16.53
N ASN A 15 -16.86 7.75 17.31
CA ASN A 15 -17.58 8.99 17.22
C ASN A 15 -17.16 10.03 18.27
N ASP A 16 -16.25 9.69 19.16
CA ASP A 16 -15.77 10.60 20.19
C ASP A 16 -14.96 11.74 19.60
N ARG A 17 -14.98 12.88 20.30
CA ARG A 17 -14.21 14.08 19.95
C ARG A 17 -13.21 14.39 21.05
N PRO A 18 -11.98 13.88 20.98
CA PRO A 18 -10.96 14.21 21.95
C PRO A 18 -10.71 15.73 22.02
N PRO A 19 -10.22 16.26 23.14
CA PRO A 19 -9.75 17.63 23.22
C PRO A 19 -8.70 17.96 22.16
N LEU A 20 -8.69 19.19 21.65
CA LEU A 20 -7.84 19.58 20.52
C LEU A 20 -6.35 19.21 20.67
N PRO A 21 -5.67 19.41 21.83
CA PRO A 21 -4.27 19.01 21.99
C PRO A 21 -4.07 17.51 21.83
N GLN A 22 -4.99 16.69 22.37
CA GLN A 22 -4.92 15.22 22.26
C GLN A 22 -5.23 14.77 20.83
N THR A 23 -6.17 15.44 20.13
CA THR A 23 -6.48 15.18 18.73
C THR A 23 -5.27 15.44 17.84
N ILE A 24 -4.59 16.59 18.00
CA ILE A 24 -3.39 16.95 17.23
C ILE A 24 -2.27 15.95 17.52
N PHE A 25 -2.07 15.60 18.78
CA PHE A 25 -1.03 14.66 19.17
C PHE A 25 -1.25 13.25 18.59
N ALA A 26 -2.49 12.74 18.68
CA ALA A 26 -2.85 11.44 18.09
C ALA A 26 -2.74 11.50 16.54
N ALA A 27 -3.20 12.57 15.91
CA ALA A 27 -3.07 12.75 14.47
C ALA A 27 -1.60 12.76 14.03
N LEU A 28 -0.73 13.44 14.78
CA LEU A 28 0.72 13.46 14.50
C LEU A 28 1.36 12.07 14.63
N GLN A 29 0.92 11.26 15.60
CA GLN A 29 1.40 9.87 15.74
C GLN A 29 1.05 9.02 14.51
N HIS A 30 -0.21 9.08 14.03
CA HIS A 30 -0.62 8.41 12.81
C HIS A 30 0.18 8.92 11.61
N LEU A 31 0.34 10.25 11.47
CA LEU A 31 1.10 10.85 10.38
C LEU A 31 2.55 10.36 10.36
N LEU A 32 3.26 10.40 11.50
CA LEU A 32 4.64 9.95 11.60
C LEU A 32 4.81 8.47 11.24
N ALA A 33 3.86 7.62 11.63
CA ALA A 33 3.92 6.19 11.32
C ALA A 33 3.72 5.88 9.83
N MET A 34 2.99 6.74 9.11
CA MET A 34 2.59 6.49 7.72
C MET A 34 3.27 7.40 6.72
N PHE A 35 3.85 8.51 7.16
CA PHE A 35 4.43 9.54 6.27
C PHE A 35 5.37 8.95 5.23
N VAL A 36 6.36 8.17 5.68
CA VAL A 36 7.32 7.53 4.79
C VAL A 36 6.65 6.56 3.83
N ALA A 37 5.70 5.76 4.32
CA ALA A 37 4.99 4.78 3.51
C ALA A 37 4.15 5.45 2.41
N VAL A 38 3.58 6.62 2.66
CA VAL A 38 2.79 7.38 1.67
C VAL A 38 3.64 7.91 0.52
N ILE A 39 4.85 8.38 0.80
CA ILE A 39 5.71 9.04 -0.20
C ILE A 39 6.62 8.06 -0.96
N THR A 40 7.03 6.97 -0.30
CA THR A 40 8.03 6.03 -0.84
C THR A 40 7.64 5.43 -2.19
N PRO A 41 6.39 4.96 -2.44
CA PRO A 41 6.03 4.41 -3.73
C PRO A 41 6.23 5.41 -4.87
N SER A 42 5.79 6.65 -4.69
CA SER A 42 5.95 7.72 -5.69
C SER A 42 7.41 8.03 -5.96
N LEU A 43 8.22 8.08 -4.91
CA LEU A 43 9.66 8.32 -5.03
C LEU A 43 10.34 7.19 -5.82
N ILE A 44 10.08 5.92 -5.47
CA ILE A 44 10.65 4.74 -6.15
C ILE A 44 10.24 4.71 -7.62
N ILE A 45 8.97 4.96 -7.94
CA ILE A 45 8.51 4.99 -9.33
C ILE A 45 9.25 6.09 -10.12
N CYS A 46 9.29 7.31 -9.59
CA CYS A 46 9.93 8.43 -10.28
C CYS A 46 11.43 8.19 -10.49
N GLN A 47 12.14 7.69 -9.48
CA GLN A 47 13.57 7.36 -9.59
C GLN A 47 13.81 6.24 -10.61
N SER A 48 13.03 5.16 -10.55
CA SER A 48 13.16 4.03 -11.49
C SER A 48 12.93 4.44 -12.94
N LEU A 49 12.01 5.38 -13.17
CA LEU A 49 11.69 5.87 -14.51
C LEU A 49 12.59 7.02 -14.97
N GLY A 50 13.41 7.56 -14.07
CA GLY A 50 14.31 8.68 -14.34
C GLY A 50 13.54 9.99 -14.55
N VAL A 51 12.51 10.22 -13.76
CA VAL A 51 11.74 11.47 -13.76
C VAL A 51 12.62 12.59 -13.17
N PRO A 52 12.67 13.79 -13.80
CA PRO A 52 13.42 14.93 -13.29
C PRO A 52 13.00 15.33 -11.86
N ALA A 53 13.93 15.89 -11.10
CA ALA A 53 13.74 16.20 -9.68
C ALA A 53 12.58 17.16 -9.40
N ASP A 54 12.37 18.18 -10.25
CA ASP A 54 11.27 19.14 -10.16
C ASP A 54 9.90 18.46 -10.34
N GLN A 55 9.78 17.58 -11.33
CA GLN A 55 8.56 16.79 -11.57
C GLN A 55 8.34 15.75 -10.46
N THR A 56 9.41 15.12 -9.98
CA THR A 56 9.34 14.17 -8.84
C THR A 56 8.84 14.88 -7.58
N ASN A 57 9.31 16.10 -7.30
CA ASN A 57 8.79 16.93 -6.20
C ASN A 57 7.29 17.17 -6.32
N THR A 58 6.83 17.51 -7.52
CA THR A 58 5.41 17.73 -7.79
C THR A 58 4.60 16.46 -7.56
N ILE A 59 5.04 15.31 -8.08
CA ILE A 59 4.35 14.03 -7.93
C ILE A 59 4.29 13.59 -6.46
N ILE A 60 5.38 13.74 -5.69
CA ILE A 60 5.40 13.43 -4.25
C ILE A 60 4.45 14.36 -3.49
N SER A 61 4.47 15.65 -3.78
CA SER A 61 3.56 16.63 -3.17
C SER A 61 2.10 16.26 -3.46
N MET A 62 1.79 15.89 -4.70
CA MET A 62 0.46 15.46 -5.09
C MET A 62 0.07 14.12 -4.46
N SER A 63 1.03 13.24 -4.18
CA SER A 63 0.77 11.99 -3.45
C SER A 63 0.33 12.25 -2.01
N LEU A 64 0.96 13.19 -1.31
CA LEU A 64 0.55 13.61 0.02
C LEU A 64 -0.83 14.30 -0.02
N PHE A 65 -1.03 15.22 -0.97
CA PHE A 65 -2.30 15.92 -1.17
C PHE A 65 -3.46 14.93 -1.45
N ALA A 66 -3.28 14.05 -2.45
CA ALA A 66 -4.27 13.05 -2.82
C ALA A 66 -4.55 12.08 -1.67
N SER A 67 -3.53 11.66 -0.90
CA SER A 67 -3.68 10.81 0.29
C SER A 67 -4.52 11.50 1.36
N GLY A 68 -4.34 12.80 1.57
CA GLY A 68 -5.14 13.57 2.52
C GLY A 68 -6.60 13.67 2.10
N VAL A 69 -6.87 14.01 0.83
CA VAL A 69 -8.23 14.06 0.26
C VAL A 69 -8.90 12.68 0.33
N SER A 70 -8.18 11.64 -0.07
CA SER A 70 -8.64 10.25 -0.06
C SER A 70 -8.97 9.75 1.34
N SER A 71 -8.12 10.06 2.32
CA SER A 71 -8.36 9.73 3.73
C SER A 71 -9.62 10.43 4.24
N PHE A 72 -9.82 11.69 3.89
CA PHE A 72 -11.03 12.42 4.27
C PHE A 72 -12.29 11.77 3.70
N ILE A 73 -12.27 11.38 2.42
CA ILE A 73 -13.40 10.69 1.77
C ILE A 73 -13.68 9.34 2.46
N GLN A 74 -12.63 8.57 2.76
CA GLN A 74 -12.74 7.27 3.39
C GLN A 74 -13.35 7.35 4.80
N ILE A 75 -12.96 8.36 5.57
CA ILE A 75 -13.35 8.54 6.98
C ILE A 75 -14.71 9.25 7.11
N ARG A 76 -14.96 10.29 6.30
CA ARG A 76 -16.16 11.13 6.41
C ARG A 76 -17.42 10.43 5.96
N THR A 77 -17.34 9.60 4.94
CA THR A 77 -18.44 9.00 4.17
C THR A 77 -19.31 10.01 3.42
N PHE A 78 -19.46 9.80 2.13
CA PHE A 78 -20.33 10.60 1.26
C PHE A 78 -21.38 9.67 0.61
N GLY A 79 -22.53 9.55 1.23
CA GLY A 79 -23.56 8.60 0.82
C GLY A 79 -23.05 7.14 0.90
N PRO A 80 -22.88 6.45 -0.23
CA PRO A 80 -22.36 5.07 -0.24
C PRO A 80 -20.81 4.98 -0.21
N ILE A 81 -20.09 6.11 -0.30
CA ILE A 81 -18.63 6.18 -0.45
C ILE A 81 -18.01 6.34 0.93
N GLY A 82 -17.01 5.54 1.25
CA GLY A 82 -16.25 5.57 2.50
C GLY A 82 -16.66 4.51 3.51
N SER A 83 -15.70 4.03 4.30
CA SER A 83 -15.91 3.05 5.37
C SER A 83 -16.49 3.69 6.65
N GLY A 84 -16.24 4.99 6.85
CA GLY A 84 -16.61 5.71 8.06
C GLY A 84 -15.78 5.34 9.29
N LEU A 85 -14.64 4.69 9.09
CA LEU A 85 -13.67 4.32 10.14
C LEU A 85 -12.48 5.26 10.10
N LEU A 86 -11.67 5.27 11.15
CA LEU A 86 -10.35 5.89 11.12
C LEU A 86 -9.43 5.03 10.25
N SER A 87 -9.54 5.18 8.94
CA SER A 87 -8.77 4.46 7.93
C SER A 87 -8.07 5.47 7.01
N VAL A 88 -6.75 5.50 7.09
CA VAL A 88 -5.93 6.44 6.31
C VAL A 88 -5.59 5.80 4.97
N GLN A 89 -5.60 6.61 3.93
CA GLN A 89 -5.28 6.26 2.56
C GLN A 89 -3.89 6.79 2.18
N GLY A 90 -3.19 6.09 1.33
CA GLY A 90 -1.93 6.55 0.79
C GLY A 90 -1.53 5.80 -0.47
N THR A 91 -0.47 6.26 -1.14
CA THR A 91 0.01 5.64 -2.37
C THR A 91 0.38 4.19 -2.15
N SER A 92 -0.22 3.30 -2.93
CA SER A 92 -0.11 1.86 -2.76
C SER A 92 1.16 1.29 -3.37
N PHE A 93 1.86 0.43 -2.62
CA PHE A 93 3.02 -0.31 -3.09
C PHE A 93 2.69 -1.39 -4.14
N ASN A 94 1.44 -1.83 -4.22
CA ASN A 94 1.01 -2.91 -5.11
C ASN A 94 1.20 -2.55 -6.59
N PHE A 95 1.13 -1.28 -6.91
CA PHE A 95 1.23 -0.76 -8.27
C PHE A 95 2.66 -0.52 -8.75
N LEU A 96 3.67 -0.62 -7.88
CA LEU A 96 5.08 -0.38 -8.22
C LEU A 96 5.53 -1.20 -9.44
N GLY A 97 5.38 -2.52 -9.37
CA GLY A 97 5.84 -3.42 -10.43
C GLY A 97 5.22 -3.10 -11.80
N PRO A 98 3.88 -3.12 -11.93
CA PRO A 98 3.22 -2.81 -13.19
C PRO A 98 3.55 -1.42 -13.75
N ILE A 99 3.56 -0.39 -12.90
CA ILE A 99 3.83 0.99 -13.33
C ILE A 99 5.29 1.14 -13.79
N ILE A 100 6.25 0.63 -13.02
CA ILE A 100 7.68 0.70 -13.39
C ILE A 100 7.91 -0.10 -14.67
N GLY A 101 7.38 -1.31 -14.75
CA GLY A 101 7.54 -2.17 -15.94
C GLY A 101 6.99 -1.52 -17.22
N ALA A 102 5.78 -0.99 -17.17
CA ALA A 102 5.18 -0.30 -18.30
C ALA A 102 5.89 1.01 -18.64
N GLY A 103 6.26 1.80 -17.63
CA GLY A 103 7.00 3.05 -17.83
C GLY A 103 8.35 2.81 -18.50
N LEU A 104 9.11 1.79 -18.09
CA LEU A 104 10.37 1.41 -18.74
C LEU A 104 10.15 0.93 -20.17
N SER A 105 9.06 0.20 -20.45
CA SER A 105 8.69 -0.23 -21.81
C SER A 105 8.37 0.96 -22.71
N LEU A 106 7.56 1.92 -22.23
CA LEU A 106 7.25 3.15 -22.97
C LEU A 106 8.52 3.97 -23.25
N LYS A 107 9.41 4.09 -22.26
CA LYS A 107 10.69 4.77 -22.40
C LYS A 107 11.60 4.09 -23.44
N ALA A 108 11.67 2.77 -23.43
CA ALA A 108 12.39 1.99 -24.45
C ALA A 108 11.79 2.18 -25.85
N GLY A 109 10.47 2.44 -25.95
CA GLY A 109 9.77 2.81 -27.18
C GLY A 109 9.98 4.27 -27.62
N GLY A 110 10.77 5.06 -26.89
CA GLY A 110 11.10 6.45 -27.22
C GLY A 110 10.12 7.49 -26.66
N ALA A 111 9.21 7.13 -25.77
CA ALA A 111 8.33 8.08 -25.11
C ALA A 111 9.13 9.04 -24.20
N ASP A 112 8.83 10.32 -24.26
CA ASP A 112 9.30 11.30 -23.30
C ASP A 112 8.58 11.16 -21.94
N ILE A 113 9.10 11.84 -20.92
CA ILE A 113 8.54 11.75 -19.57
C ILE A 113 7.07 12.18 -19.51
N SER A 114 6.71 13.25 -20.24
CA SER A 114 5.33 13.75 -20.24
C SER A 114 4.36 12.75 -20.86
N THR A 115 4.70 12.19 -22.02
CA THR A 115 3.90 11.15 -22.69
C THR A 115 3.77 9.89 -21.85
N MET A 116 4.88 9.46 -21.19
CA MET A 116 4.89 8.31 -20.31
C MET A 116 3.98 8.53 -19.09
N MET A 117 4.07 9.69 -18.42
CA MET A 117 3.22 10.01 -17.28
C MET A 117 1.74 10.17 -17.69
N ALA A 118 1.45 10.78 -18.84
CA ALA A 118 0.10 10.85 -19.37
C ALA A 118 -0.52 9.46 -19.57
N ALA A 119 0.26 8.51 -20.12
CA ALA A 119 -0.18 7.13 -20.33
C ALA A 119 -0.42 6.42 -18.98
N ILE A 120 0.47 6.60 -18.02
CA ILE A 120 0.34 5.99 -16.68
C ILE A 120 -0.90 6.53 -15.98
N PHE A 121 -1.05 7.86 -15.82
CA PHE A 121 -2.17 8.44 -15.09
C PHE A 121 -3.50 8.23 -15.81
N GLY A 122 -3.54 8.32 -17.12
CA GLY A 122 -4.76 8.06 -17.90
C GLY A 122 -5.22 6.60 -17.78
N THR A 123 -4.28 5.65 -17.82
CA THR A 123 -4.61 4.23 -17.67
C THR A 123 -5.03 3.91 -16.23
N ILE A 124 -4.39 4.50 -15.21
CA ILE A 124 -4.79 4.37 -13.80
C ILE A 124 -6.23 4.87 -13.61
N LEU A 125 -6.56 6.04 -14.17
CA LEU A 125 -7.90 6.62 -14.08
C LEU A 125 -8.96 5.65 -14.61
N VAL A 126 -8.72 5.04 -15.78
CA VAL A 126 -9.67 4.08 -16.36
C VAL A 126 -9.69 2.76 -15.61
N ALA A 127 -8.52 2.24 -15.22
CA ALA A 127 -8.41 0.96 -14.51
C ALA A 127 -9.05 0.99 -13.12
N SER A 128 -9.05 2.14 -12.43
CA SER A 128 -9.67 2.30 -11.11
C SER A 128 -11.18 2.02 -11.10
N PHE A 129 -11.85 2.16 -12.25
CA PHE A 129 -13.25 1.78 -12.40
C PHE A 129 -13.49 0.28 -12.18
N ALA A 130 -12.47 -0.57 -12.36
CA ALA A 130 -12.59 -2.00 -12.06
C ALA A 130 -12.90 -2.22 -10.57
N GLU A 131 -12.22 -1.51 -9.67
CA GLU A 131 -12.46 -1.59 -8.23
C GLU A 131 -13.79 -0.95 -7.83
N ILE A 132 -14.15 0.19 -8.45
CA ILE A 132 -15.46 0.84 -8.28
C ILE A 132 -16.59 -0.13 -8.64
N LEU A 133 -16.48 -0.82 -9.77
CA LEU A 133 -17.46 -1.83 -10.20
C LEU A 133 -17.48 -3.04 -9.27
N LEU A 134 -16.30 -3.54 -8.86
CA LEU A 134 -16.19 -4.65 -7.93
C LEU A 134 -16.91 -4.36 -6.62
N SER A 135 -16.85 -3.13 -6.10
CA SER A 135 -17.53 -2.74 -4.87
C SER A 135 -19.05 -2.99 -4.92
N ARG A 136 -19.66 -2.98 -6.11
CA ARG A 136 -21.10 -3.22 -6.31
C ARG A 136 -21.45 -4.70 -6.28
N VAL A 137 -20.57 -5.56 -6.76
CA VAL A 137 -20.78 -7.01 -6.87
C VAL A 137 -20.07 -7.80 -5.77
N LEU A 138 -19.54 -7.13 -4.77
CA LEU A 138 -18.67 -7.69 -3.74
C LEU A 138 -19.30 -8.88 -2.97
N GLU A 139 -20.61 -8.88 -2.77
CA GLU A 139 -21.32 -9.99 -2.13
C GLU A 139 -21.18 -11.30 -2.92
N HIS A 140 -21.17 -11.22 -4.26
CA HIS A 140 -20.99 -12.37 -5.15
C HIS A 140 -19.50 -12.76 -5.26
N ALA A 141 -18.61 -11.79 -5.15
CA ALA A 141 -17.17 -12.00 -5.23
C ALA A 141 -16.58 -12.72 -3.98
N ARG A 142 -17.31 -12.80 -2.87
CA ARG A 142 -16.85 -13.46 -1.63
C ARG A 142 -16.43 -14.92 -1.80
N ARG A 143 -17.04 -15.65 -2.74
CA ARG A 143 -16.64 -17.04 -3.04
C ARG A 143 -15.27 -17.12 -3.73
N ILE A 144 -14.89 -16.07 -4.42
CA ILE A 144 -13.61 -15.97 -5.15
C ILE A 144 -12.54 -15.43 -4.20
N ILE A 145 -12.94 -14.47 -3.37
CA ILE A 145 -12.13 -13.64 -2.50
C ILE A 145 -12.20 -14.19 -1.07
N THR A 146 -11.53 -15.32 -0.85
CA THR A 146 -11.46 -15.93 0.48
C THR A 146 -10.30 -15.31 1.28
N PRO A 147 -10.32 -15.38 2.62
CA PRO A 147 -9.18 -14.96 3.44
C PRO A 147 -7.87 -15.64 3.04
N LEU A 148 -7.92 -16.90 2.60
CA LEU A 148 -6.76 -17.63 2.09
C LEU A 148 -6.16 -16.94 0.87
N VAL A 149 -6.98 -16.62 -0.15
CA VAL A 149 -6.53 -15.92 -1.36
C VAL A 149 -5.95 -14.55 -1.02
N SER A 150 -6.66 -13.77 -0.19
CA SER A 150 -6.19 -12.45 0.26
C SER A 150 -4.84 -12.53 0.98
N GLY A 151 -4.70 -13.48 1.91
CA GLY A 151 -3.46 -13.68 2.65
C GLY A 151 -2.28 -14.09 1.76
N ILE A 152 -2.51 -14.98 0.77
CA ILE A 152 -1.49 -15.37 -0.22
C ILE A 152 -1.02 -14.15 -1.00
N VAL A 153 -1.95 -13.34 -1.50
CA VAL A 153 -1.65 -12.17 -2.31
C VAL A 153 -0.87 -11.12 -1.51
N VAL A 154 -1.33 -10.76 -0.31
CA VAL A 154 -0.64 -9.80 0.56
C VAL A 154 0.77 -10.30 0.92
N THR A 155 0.93 -11.60 1.17
CA THR A 155 2.25 -12.19 1.41
C THR A 155 3.16 -12.05 0.18
N LEU A 156 2.66 -12.36 -1.01
CA LEU A 156 3.41 -12.23 -2.26
C LEU A 156 3.81 -10.77 -2.54
N ILE A 157 2.92 -9.80 -2.27
CA ILE A 157 3.24 -8.37 -2.38
C ILE A 157 4.47 -8.06 -1.53
N GLY A 158 4.42 -8.38 -0.24
CA GLY A 158 5.53 -8.11 0.66
C GLY A 158 6.84 -8.79 0.20
N LEU A 159 6.77 -10.09 -0.16
CA LEU A 159 7.95 -10.85 -0.56
C LEU A 159 8.57 -10.35 -1.88
N THR A 160 7.76 -9.99 -2.87
CA THR A 160 8.28 -9.47 -4.15
C THR A 160 8.86 -8.06 -3.99
N LEU A 161 8.29 -7.23 -3.13
CA LEU A 161 8.81 -5.89 -2.85
C LEU A 161 10.13 -5.90 -2.05
N ILE A 162 10.45 -6.98 -1.32
CA ILE A 162 11.76 -7.12 -0.65
C ILE A 162 12.91 -6.94 -1.65
N GLN A 163 12.76 -7.40 -2.89
CA GLN A 163 13.77 -7.20 -3.93
C GLN A 163 14.00 -5.71 -4.22
N VAL A 164 12.93 -4.92 -4.29
CA VAL A 164 13.03 -3.45 -4.47
C VAL A 164 13.77 -2.82 -3.29
N GLY A 165 13.43 -3.22 -2.07
CA GLY A 165 14.13 -2.75 -0.87
C GLY A 165 15.63 -3.08 -0.86
N LEU A 166 16.01 -4.28 -1.31
CA LEU A 166 17.42 -4.69 -1.44
C LEU A 166 18.16 -3.86 -2.50
N VAL A 167 17.50 -3.56 -3.63
CA VAL A 167 18.07 -2.68 -4.65
C VAL A 167 18.34 -1.29 -4.06
N SER A 168 17.40 -0.71 -3.34
CA SER A 168 17.59 0.58 -2.67
C SER A 168 18.69 0.53 -1.59
N MET A 169 18.79 -0.56 -0.80
CA MET A 169 19.90 -0.76 0.17
C MET A 169 21.27 -0.73 -0.50
N GLY A 170 21.36 -1.31 -1.71
CA GLY A 170 22.59 -1.30 -2.52
C GLY A 170 22.92 0.04 -3.16
N GLY A 171 22.03 1.01 -3.10
CA GLY A 171 22.19 2.34 -3.68
C GLY A 171 21.32 2.63 -4.89
N GLY A 172 20.30 1.80 -5.14
CA GLY A 172 19.35 1.98 -6.22
C GLY A 172 19.85 1.54 -7.61
N TYR A 173 19.00 1.76 -8.61
CA TYR A 173 19.33 1.40 -10.00
C TYR A 173 20.49 2.21 -10.57
N ALA A 174 20.69 3.45 -10.12
CA ALA A 174 21.83 4.29 -10.56
C ALA A 174 23.15 3.64 -10.16
N ALA A 175 23.25 3.13 -8.94
CA ALA A 175 24.44 2.44 -8.45
C ALA A 175 24.74 1.12 -9.17
N MET A 176 23.72 0.45 -9.73
CA MET A 176 23.92 -0.71 -10.61
C MET A 176 24.59 -0.30 -11.93
N GLY A 177 24.28 0.90 -12.45
CA GLY A 177 24.83 1.40 -13.70
C GLY A 177 26.29 1.89 -13.58
N ASP A 178 26.66 2.47 -12.44
CA ASP A 178 28.01 3.03 -12.19
C ASP A 178 28.98 2.05 -11.52
N GLY A 179 28.51 0.83 -11.18
CA GLY A 179 29.33 -0.20 -10.54
C GLY A 179 29.54 -0.02 -9.03
N SER A 180 28.89 0.94 -8.39
CA SER A 180 28.99 1.19 -6.94
C SER A 180 27.92 0.44 -6.12
N PHE A 181 27.12 -0.39 -6.77
CA PHE A 181 26.07 -1.16 -6.13
C PHE A 181 26.61 -2.10 -5.05
N GLY A 182 26.01 -2.04 -3.86
CA GLY A 182 26.39 -2.89 -2.74
C GLY A 182 27.73 -2.54 -2.10
N SER A 183 28.28 -1.34 -2.35
CA SER A 183 29.49 -0.87 -1.67
C SER A 183 29.31 -0.86 -0.14
N LEU A 184 30.40 -1.08 0.61
CA LEU A 184 30.36 -1.23 2.07
C LEU A 184 29.76 -0.03 2.78
N ASP A 185 30.02 1.17 2.30
CA ASP A 185 29.48 2.42 2.81
C ASP A 185 27.94 2.48 2.68
N LYS A 186 27.39 2.10 1.53
CA LYS A 186 25.94 2.00 1.30
C LYS A 186 25.28 0.95 2.17
N LEU A 187 25.88 -0.25 2.22
CA LEU A 187 25.37 -1.34 3.05
C LEU A 187 25.46 -1.03 4.54
N ALA A 188 26.53 -0.38 4.99
CA ALA A 188 26.70 0.06 6.38
C ALA A 188 25.64 1.11 6.76
N LEU A 189 25.38 2.07 5.88
CA LEU A 189 24.35 3.09 6.08
C LEU A 189 22.94 2.46 6.17
N ALA A 190 22.59 1.63 5.20
CA ALA A 190 21.30 0.92 5.19
C ALA A 190 21.15 -0.03 6.40
N GLY A 191 22.21 -0.75 6.75
CA GLY A 191 22.25 -1.64 7.92
C GLY A 191 22.10 -0.89 9.23
N THR A 192 22.65 0.34 9.33
CA THR A 192 22.47 1.20 10.52
C THR A 192 21.02 1.63 10.66
N VAL A 193 20.38 2.07 9.57
CA VAL A 193 18.95 2.44 9.57
C VAL A 193 18.09 1.25 10.00
N LEU A 194 18.29 0.08 9.38
CA LEU A 194 17.57 -1.15 9.72
C LEU A 194 17.79 -1.55 11.18
N GLY A 195 19.03 -1.55 11.65
CA GLY A 195 19.39 -1.89 13.03
C GLY A 195 18.73 -0.93 14.04
N LEU A 196 18.72 0.37 13.72
CA LEU A 196 18.10 1.38 14.57
C LEU A 196 16.58 1.20 14.65
N ILE A 197 15.91 0.87 13.53
CA ILE A 197 14.48 0.53 13.55
C ILE A 197 14.22 -0.65 14.49
N VAL A 198 15.01 -1.72 14.41
CA VAL A 198 14.87 -2.89 15.27
C VAL A 198 15.07 -2.53 16.75
N ILE A 199 16.10 -1.74 17.07
CA ILE A 199 16.40 -1.30 18.44
C ILE A 199 15.24 -0.44 18.98
N LEU A 200 14.76 0.53 18.21
CA LEU A 200 13.66 1.41 18.61
C LEU A 200 12.34 0.65 18.77
N ASN A 201 12.07 -0.35 17.94
CA ASN A 201 10.90 -1.21 18.08
C ASN A 201 10.94 -2.10 19.33
N ARG A 202 12.12 -2.37 19.89
CA ARG A 202 12.28 -3.09 21.17
C ARG A 202 11.98 -2.20 22.38
N SER A 203 11.90 -0.89 22.20
CA SER A 203 11.67 0.05 23.29
C SER A 203 10.33 -0.20 23.98
N LYS A 204 10.31 -0.05 25.30
CA LYS A 204 9.08 -0.04 26.11
C LYS A 204 8.25 1.23 25.89
N ASN A 205 8.87 2.30 25.38
CA ASN A 205 8.19 3.55 25.08
C ASN A 205 7.42 3.40 23.75
N PRO A 206 6.08 3.48 23.79
CA PRO A 206 5.24 3.33 22.59
C PRO A 206 5.52 4.40 21.52
N TYR A 207 5.86 5.62 21.93
CA TYR A 207 6.16 6.72 21.01
C TYR A 207 7.42 6.45 20.19
N LEU A 208 8.47 5.89 20.79
CA LEU A 208 9.69 5.50 20.08
C LEU A 208 9.44 4.37 19.07
N ARG A 209 8.55 3.43 19.40
CA ARG A 209 8.17 2.36 18.46
C ARG A 209 7.43 2.91 17.26
N VAL A 210 6.44 3.78 17.46
CA VAL A 210 5.66 4.40 16.39
C VAL A 210 6.53 5.24 15.46
N ALA A 211 7.43 6.04 16.05
CA ALA A 211 8.32 6.92 15.30
C ALA A 211 9.61 6.24 14.81
N SER A 212 9.79 4.93 15.04
CA SER A 212 11.06 4.23 14.80
C SER A 212 11.60 4.39 13.39
N ILE A 213 10.76 4.27 12.37
CA ILE A 213 11.15 4.41 10.97
C ILE A 213 11.61 5.84 10.69
N VAL A 214 10.82 6.83 11.11
CA VAL A 214 11.15 8.26 10.88
C VAL A 214 12.45 8.65 11.61
N ILE A 215 12.60 8.24 12.87
CA ILE A 215 13.82 8.51 13.65
C ILE A 215 15.04 7.86 12.99
N ALA A 216 14.93 6.59 12.60
CA ALA A 216 16.02 5.88 11.95
C ALA A 216 16.42 6.51 10.61
N MET A 217 15.44 6.96 9.82
CA MET A 217 15.69 7.65 8.55
C MET A 217 16.35 9.01 8.78
N LEU A 218 15.93 9.79 9.78
CA LEU A 218 16.57 11.06 10.12
C LEU A 218 18.03 10.85 10.55
N VAL A 219 18.30 9.85 11.39
CA VAL A 219 19.67 9.50 11.78
C VAL A 219 20.47 9.03 10.58
N GLY A 220 19.89 8.17 9.74
CA GLY A 220 20.52 7.72 8.49
C GLY A 220 20.81 8.88 7.53
N TYR A 221 19.90 9.84 7.40
CA TYR A 221 20.11 11.05 6.62
C TYR A 221 21.29 11.89 7.15
N VAL A 222 21.35 12.11 8.46
CA VAL A 222 22.48 12.83 9.10
C VAL A 222 23.81 12.11 8.86
N MET A 223 23.83 10.78 9.02
CA MET A 223 25.02 9.97 8.70
C MET A 223 25.41 10.10 7.22
N ALA A 224 24.47 9.97 6.31
CA ALA A 224 24.70 10.12 4.87
C ALA A 224 25.25 11.50 4.50
N TYR A 225 24.79 12.56 5.18
CA TYR A 225 25.33 13.92 5.02
C TYR A 225 26.81 13.97 5.39
N PHE A 226 27.22 13.42 6.53
CA PHE A 226 28.61 13.36 6.93
C PHE A 226 29.49 12.44 6.04
N MET A 227 28.86 11.45 5.39
CA MET A 227 29.53 10.58 4.42
C MET A 227 29.64 11.22 3.02
N GLY A 228 29.08 12.42 2.81
CA GLY A 228 29.08 13.11 1.52
C GLY A 228 28.16 12.48 0.48
N MET A 229 27.16 11.70 0.90
CA MET A 229 26.21 11.02 0.02
C MET A 229 24.95 11.85 -0.27
N VAL A 230 24.79 13.00 0.37
CA VAL A 230 23.64 13.89 0.18
C VAL A 230 24.01 14.97 -0.82
N ASP A 231 23.36 14.95 -1.97
CA ASP A 231 23.52 15.98 -2.99
C ASP A 231 22.55 17.14 -2.72
N THR A 232 23.05 18.19 -2.08
CA THR A 232 22.26 19.40 -1.78
C THR A 232 22.13 20.35 -2.98
N SER A 233 22.79 20.09 -4.10
CA SER A 233 22.71 20.91 -5.31
C SER A 233 21.31 20.84 -5.96
N THR A 234 20.55 19.81 -5.64
CA THR A 234 19.18 19.60 -6.09
C THR A 234 18.14 20.41 -5.32
N LEU A 235 18.52 21.08 -4.22
CA LEU A 235 17.69 22.07 -3.52
C LEU A 235 17.60 23.36 -4.37
N GLY A 236 17.07 23.24 -5.58
CA GLY A 236 16.74 24.39 -6.40
C GLY A 236 15.69 25.29 -5.74
N GLU A 237 15.47 26.46 -6.32
CA GLU A 237 14.38 27.36 -5.93
C GLU A 237 13.05 26.62 -6.04
N THR A 238 12.59 26.06 -4.91
CA THR A 238 11.27 25.43 -4.84
C THR A 238 10.26 26.49 -4.43
N ASP A 239 9.16 26.57 -5.14
CA ASP A 239 8.03 27.39 -4.76
C ASP A 239 7.61 27.09 -3.32
N LEU A 240 7.28 28.11 -2.53
CA LEU A 240 6.82 27.93 -1.15
C LEU A 240 5.50 27.13 -1.10
N ILE A 241 4.64 27.31 -2.09
CA ILE A 241 3.34 26.65 -2.19
C ILE A 241 3.16 26.15 -3.62
N ALA A 242 2.92 24.86 -3.79
CA ALA A 242 2.48 24.27 -5.05
C ALA A 242 0.96 24.08 -5.03
N LEU A 243 0.28 24.75 -5.94
CA LEU A 243 -1.14 24.51 -6.14
C LEU A 243 -1.34 23.21 -6.94
N PRO A 244 -2.30 22.36 -6.53
CA PRO A 244 -2.61 21.16 -7.29
C PRO A 244 -3.13 21.51 -8.69
N ILE A 245 -2.42 21.11 -9.72
CA ILE A 245 -2.83 21.27 -11.12
C ILE A 245 -3.36 19.93 -11.60
N PRO A 246 -4.70 19.77 -11.76
CA PRO A 246 -5.25 18.53 -12.27
C PRO A 246 -4.76 18.23 -13.69
N MET A 247 -4.44 16.96 -13.95
CA MET A 247 -4.05 16.45 -15.29
C MET A 247 -2.90 17.23 -15.94
N GLN A 248 -1.89 17.64 -15.15
CA GLN A 248 -0.75 18.45 -15.61
C GLN A 248 0.00 17.81 -16.79
N TYR A 249 0.11 16.48 -16.81
CA TYR A 249 0.74 15.72 -17.91
C TYR A 249 -0.22 15.38 -19.05
N GLY A 250 -1.51 15.73 -18.92
CA GLY A 250 -2.57 15.18 -19.76
C GLY A 250 -2.95 13.76 -19.37
N LEU A 251 -3.83 13.15 -20.17
CA LEU A 251 -4.27 11.77 -19.99
C LEU A 251 -4.21 11.06 -21.33
N SER A 252 -3.51 9.94 -21.41
CA SER A 252 -3.56 9.01 -22.52
C SER A 252 -3.76 7.59 -22.00
N PHE A 253 -4.06 6.65 -22.89
CA PHE A 253 -4.42 5.29 -22.49
C PHE A 253 -3.47 4.28 -23.12
N ASP A 254 -2.99 3.33 -22.33
CA ASP A 254 -2.14 2.24 -22.75
C ASP A 254 -2.75 0.87 -22.42
N TRP A 255 -3.03 0.06 -23.44
CA TRP A 255 -3.62 -1.27 -23.25
C TRP A 255 -2.70 -2.25 -22.55
N SER A 256 -1.38 -2.13 -22.72
CA SER A 256 -0.41 -3.04 -22.11
C SER A 256 -0.32 -2.85 -20.59
N LEU A 257 -0.53 -1.61 -20.14
CA LEU A 257 -0.59 -1.27 -18.71
C LEU A 257 -1.98 -1.53 -18.10
N PHE A 258 -3.06 -1.39 -18.90
CA PHE A 258 -4.43 -1.49 -18.40
C PHE A 258 -4.75 -2.85 -17.77
N ILE A 259 -4.41 -3.94 -18.44
CA ILE A 259 -4.72 -5.29 -17.97
C ILE A 259 -4.02 -5.60 -16.63
N PRO A 260 -2.70 -5.40 -16.49
CA PRO A 260 -2.02 -5.54 -15.20
C PRO A 260 -2.63 -4.65 -14.11
N LEU A 261 -2.98 -3.39 -14.40
CA LEU A 261 -3.57 -2.50 -13.41
C LEU A 261 -4.93 -2.99 -12.93
N VAL A 262 -5.82 -3.44 -13.83
CA VAL A 262 -7.13 -3.99 -13.45
C VAL A 262 -6.96 -5.18 -12.51
N LEU A 263 -6.02 -6.07 -12.77
CA LEU A 263 -5.74 -7.20 -11.88
C LEU A 263 -5.24 -6.74 -10.51
N ILE A 264 -4.37 -5.73 -10.47
CA ILE A 264 -3.91 -5.17 -9.19
C ILE A 264 -5.05 -4.46 -8.46
N PHE A 265 -5.96 -3.76 -9.16
CA PHE A 265 -7.14 -3.17 -8.53
C PHE A 265 -8.08 -4.22 -7.89
N PHE A 266 -8.20 -5.40 -8.47
CA PHE A 266 -8.90 -6.50 -7.79
C PHE A 266 -8.17 -6.96 -6.53
N ILE A 267 -6.85 -6.97 -6.56
CA ILE A 267 -6.00 -7.35 -5.42
C ILE A 267 -6.07 -6.30 -4.31
N THR A 268 -5.99 -5.01 -4.65
CA THR A 268 -6.11 -3.93 -3.65
C THR A 268 -7.49 -3.88 -3.02
N ALA A 269 -8.54 -4.20 -3.76
CA ALA A 269 -9.87 -4.36 -3.18
C ALA A 269 -9.90 -5.45 -2.08
N LEU A 270 -9.15 -6.56 -2.25
CA LEU A 270 -9.03 -7.60 -1.22
C LEU A 270 -8.28 -7.10 0.01
N GLU A 271 -7.17 -6.39 -0.22
CA GLU A 271 -6.40 -5.75 0.84
C GLU A 271 -7.27 -4.75 1.60
N ALA A 272 -8.00 -3.88 0.90
CA ALA A 272 -8.92 -2.91 1.49
C ALA A 272 -10.01 -3.59 2.35
N ILE A 273 -10.57 -4.71 1.90
CA ILE A 273 -11.52 -5.51 2.71
C ILE A 273 -10.85 -6.00 3.99
N GLY A 274 -9.65 -6.53 3.90
CA GLY A 274 -8.88 -7.00 5.05
C GLY A 274 -8.59 -5.87 6.05
N ASP A 275 -8.11 -4.75 5.57
CA ASP A 275 -7.76 -3.58 6.39
C ASP A 275 -8.98 -2.93 7.04
N ILE A 276 -10.09 -2.76 6.30
CA ILE A 276 -11.33 -2.22 6.84
C ILE A 276 -11.91 -3.16 7.91
N THR A 277 -11.79 -4.48 7.70
CA THR A 277 -12.20 -5.48 8.69
C THR A 277 -11.36 -5.35 9.97
N ALA A 278 -10.04 -5.31 9.81
CA ALA A 278 -9.12 -5.13 10.94
C ALA A 278 -9.35 -3.80 11.65
N THR A 279 -9.59 -2.71 10.90
CA THR A 279 -9.90 -1.39 11.47
C THR A 279 -11.24 -1.42 12.24
N SER A 280 -12.27 -2.10 11.72
CA SER A 280 -13.52 -2.31 12.45
C SER A 280 -13.29 -3.05 13.76
N GLU A 281 -12.54 -4.15 13.73
CA GLU A 281 -12.24 -4.99 14.88
C GLU A 281 -11.51 -4.19 15.98
N VAL A 282 -10.41 -3.50 15.62
CA VAL A 282 -9.61 -2.73 16.60
C VAL A 282 -10.33 -1.48 17.10
N SER A 283 -11.33 -1.00 16.36
CA SER A 283 -12.18 0.13 16.74
C SER A 283 -13.41 -0.28 17.58
N GLY A 284 -13.55 -1.58 17.90
CA GLY A 284 -14.72 -2.09 18.64
C GLY A 284 -16.01 -2.06 17.83
N GLU A 285 -15.92 -2.01 16.50
CA GLU A 285 -17.04 -1.90 15.58
C GLU A 285 -17.40 -3.28 14.97
N PRO A 286 -18.64 -3.48 14.49
CA PRO A 286 -19.07 -4.77 13.97
C PRO A 286 -18.20 -5.28 12.80
N VAL A 287 -17.83 -6.56 12.84
CA VAL A 287 -17.11 -7.30 11.77
C VAL A 287 -18.01 -8.28 11.02
N LYS A 288 -19.32 -8.25 11.29
CA LYS A 288 -20.36 -9.06 10.62
C LYS A 288 -21.66 -8.25 10.53
N GLY A 289 -22.56 -8.68 9.64
CA GLY A 289 -23.89 -8.11 9.50
C GLY A 289 -23.97 -6.88 8.57
N PRO A 290 -25.15 -6.23 8.49
CA PRO A 290 -25.42 -5.19 7.49
C PRO A 290 -24.54 -3.93 7.61
N VAL A 291 -24.23 -3.50 8.84
CA VAL A 291 -23.40 -2.32 9.09
C VAL A 291 -21.98 -2.58 8.59
N TYR A 292 -21.41 -3.73 8.91
CA TYR A 292 -20.12 -4.15 8.42
C TYR A 292 -20.07 -4.20 6.90
N MET A 293 -21.09 -4.84 6.27
CA MET A 293 -21.16 -4.94 4.82
C MET A 293 -21.23 -3.57 4.13
N LYS A 294 -21.98 -2.64 4.71
CA LYS A 294 -22.04 -1.26 4.20
C LYS A 294 -20.65 -0.58 4.25
N ARG A 295 -19.90 -0.79 5.33
CA ARG A 295 -18.54 -0.26 5.47
C ARG A 295 -17.57 -0.85 4.46
N ILE A 296 -17.60 -2.17 4.26
CA ILE A 296 -16.76 -2.85 3.27
C ILE A 296 -17.07 -2.33 1.87
N LYS A 297 -18.35 -2.35 1.44
CA LYS A 297 -18.75 -1.85 0.12
C LYS A 297 -18.37 -0.38 -0.07
N GLY A 298 -18.65 0.45 0.93
CA GLY A 298 -18.33 1.87 0.87
C GLY A 298 -16.83 2.15 0.88
N GLY A 299 -16.08 1.36 1.61
CA GLY A 299 -14.64 1.50 1.70
C GLY A 299 -13.92 1.09 0.41
N VAL A 300 -14.29 -0.04 -0.19
CA VAL A 300 -13.76 -0.47 -1.50
C VAL A 300 -14.17 0.50 -2.61
N LEU A 301 -15.41 1.00 -2.57
CA LEU A 301 -15.85 2.03 -3.51
C LEU A 301 -15.01 3.31 -3.38
N ALA A 302 -14.70 3.72 -2.16
CA ALA A 302 -13.84 4.87 -1.91
C ALA A 302 -12.40 4.62 -2.36
N ASP A 303 -11.87 3.42 -2.21
CA ASP A 303 -10.50 3.05 -2.62
C ASP A 303 -10.31 3.24 -4.12
N GLY A 304 -11.21 2.69 -4.93
CA GLY A 304 -11.20 2.89 -6.38
C GLY A 304 -11.41 4.36 -6.80
N LEU A 305 -12.35 5.09 -6.15
CA LEU A 305 -12.55 6.50 -6.41
C LEU A 305 -11.33 7.35 -6.02
N ASN A 306 -10.70 7.04 -4.91
CA ASN A 306 -9.51 7.71 -4.42
C ASN A 306 -8.31 7.51 -5.36
N SER A 307 -8.19 6.34 -5.97
CA SER A 307 -7.20 6.07 -7.01
C SER A 307 -7.47 6.86 -8.29
N ALA A 308 -8.75 7.04 -8.67
CA ALA A 308 -9.12 7.93 -9.77
C ALA A 308 -8.77 9.40 -9.45
N ILE A 309 -9.06 9.87 -8.24
CA ILE A 309 -8.70 11.22 -7.78
C ILE A 309 -7.17 11.39 -7.78
N ALA A 310 -6.42 10.40 -7.29
CA ALA A 310 -4.97 10.43 -7.30
C ALA A 310 -4.41 10.59 -8.72
N ALA A 311 -4.93 9.84 -9.71
CA ALA A 311 -4.53 9.97 -11.10
C ALA A 311 -4.81 11.36 -11.68
N VAL A 312 -5.97 11.95 -11.36
CA VAL A 312 -6.32 13.32 -11.78
C VAL A 312 -5.34 14.34 -11.19
N PHE A 313 -4.88 14.15 -9.97
CA PHE A 313 -3.89 15.02 -9.32
C PHE A 313 -2.45 14.58 -9.54
N ASN A 314 -2.17 13.82 -10.60
CA ASN A 314 -0.81 13.42 -11.01
C ASN A 314 -0.09 12.62 -9.91
N SER A 315 -0.82 11.74 -9.25
CA SER A 315 -0.33 10.80 -8.26
C SER A 315 -0.66 9.36 -8.65
N PHE A 316 -0.01 8.42 -8.00
CA PHE A 316 -0.25 6.99 -8.21
C PHE A 316 -1.43 6.48 -7.37
N PRO A 317 -1.96 5.27 -7.66
CA PRO A 317 -3.15 4.76 -6.98
C PRO A 317 -2.99 4.71 -5.47
N ASN A 318 -4.07 5.01 -4.76
CA ASN A 318 -4.14 4.95 -3.31
C ASN A 318 -4.75 3.62 -2.85
N SER A 319 -4.41 3.20 -1.63
CA SER A 319 -5.05 2.11 -0.90
C SER A 319 -5.05 2.38 0.59
N THR A 320 -5.78 1.56 1.35
CA THR A 320 -5.80 1.62 2.82
C THR A 320 -4.45 1.21 3.41
N PHE A 321 -4.07 1.86 4.52
CA PHE A 321 -2.83 1.56 5.24
C PHE A 321 -3.09 0.78 6.53
N SER A 322 -2.71 -0.49 6.57
CA SER A 322 -2.85 -1.37 7.73
C SER A 322 -2.04 -0.93 8.96
N GLN A 323 -0.98 -0.14 8.77
CA GLN A 323 -0.19 0.46 9.86
C GLN A 323 -1.07 1.31 10.79
N ASN A 324 -2.13 1.91 10.26
CA ASN A 324 -3.13 2.66 11.02
C ASN A 324 -3.74 1.83 12.14
N ASN A 325 -4.01 0.55 11.91
CA ASN A 325 -4.60 -0.37 12.89
C ASN A 325 -3.66 -0.57 14.08
N GLY A 326 -2.35 -0.65 13.83
CA GLY A 326 -1.33 -0.74 14.87
C GLY A 326 -1.31 0.48 15.80
N ILE A 327 -1.53 1.68 15.23
CA ILE A 327 -1.60 2.92 16.02
C ILE A 327 -2.86 2.97 16.87
N ILE A 328 -4.01 2.59 16.31
CA ILE A 328 -5.28 2.50 17.06
C ILE A 328 -5.12 1.54 18.24
N MET A 329 -4.56 0.34 18.00
CA MET A 329 -4.32 -0.63 19.07
C MET A 329 -3.36 -0.12 20.16
N LEU A 330 -2.37 0.67 19.76
CA LEU A 330 -1.35 1.19 20.66
C LEU A 330 -1.87 2.34 21.53
N THR A 331 -2.65 3.25 20.91
CA THR A 331 -3.10 4.49 21.54
C THR A 331 -4.47 4.36 22.19
N GLY A 332 -5.26 3.37 21.80
CA GLY A 332 -6.67 3.25 22.15
C GLY A 332 -7.55 4.33 21.50
N VAL A 333 -7.07 5.03 20.48
CA VAL A 333 -7.79 6.13 19.82
C VAL A 333 -8.32 5.66 18.47
N ALA A 334 -9.63 5.39 18.39
CA ALA A 334 -10.31 4.98 17.16
C ALA A 334 -11.17 6.09 16.53
N SER A 335 -11.06 7.33 17.05
CA SER A 335 -11.92 8.45 16.67
C SER A 335 -11.70 8.90 15.23
N ARG A 336 -12.78 8.93 14.43
CA ARG A 336 -12.76 9.51 13.09
C ARG A 336 -12.47 11.02 13.09
N TYR A 337 -12.71 11.71 14.20
CA TYR A 337 -12.40 13.13 14.35
C TYR A 337 -10.88 13.36 14.26
N VAL A 338 -10.08 12.48 14.87
CA VAL A 338 -8.62 12.48 14.70
C VAL A 338 -8.24 12.27 13.23
N GLY A 339 -8.96 11.40 12.51
CA GLY A 339 -8.75 11.16 11.09
C GLY A 339 -8.93 12.41 10.20
N TYR A 340 -9.83 13.31 10.54
CA TYR A 340 -9.97 14.59 9.81
C TYR A 340 -8.73 15.47 9.97
N PHE A 341 -8.11 15.46 11.14
CA PHE A 341 -6.85 16.19 11.36
C PHE A 341 -5.69 15.56 10.60
N ILE A 342 -5.60 14.22 10.56
CA ILE A 342 -4.60 13.52 9.75
C ILE A 342 -4.76 13.92 8.27
N SER A 343 -5.99 13.88 7.76
CA SER A 343 -6.31 14.27 6.38
C SER A 343 -5.91 15.71 6.10
N GLY A 344 -6.24 16.64 6.99
CA GLY A 344 -5.85 18.04 6.86
C GLY A 344 -4.33 18.24 6.88
N MET A 345 -3.61 17.54 7.76
CA MET A 345 -2.14 17.60 7.82
C MET A 345 -1.52 17.08 6.53
N LEU A 346 -2.01 15.96 5.98
CA LEU A 346 -1.51 15.42 4.70
C LEU A 346 -1.74 16.38 3.54
N VAL A 347 -2.94 17.00 3.46
CA VAL A 347 -3.24 18.02 2.44
C VAL A 347 -2.28 19.21 2.58
N ILE A 348 -2.09 19.73 3.79
CA ILE A 348 -1.19 20.85 4.04
C ILE A 348 0.24 20.47 3.62
N LEU A 349 0.76 19.31 4.04
CA LEU A 349 2.10 18.86 3.66
C LEU A 349 2.26 18.71 2.14
N GLY A 350 1.21 18.25 1.45
CA GLY A 350 1.22 18.15 -0.02
C GLY A 350 1.21 19.50 -0.74
N LEU A 351 0.81 20.58 -0.09
CA LEU A 351 0.85 21.93 -0.66
C LEU A 351 2.22 22.62 -0.49
N PHE A 352 3.14 22.02 0.30
CA PHE A 352 4.48 22.56 0.54
C PHE A 352 5.54 21.71 -0.17
N PRO A 353 5.99 22.06 -1.39
CA PRO A 353 6.98 21.28 -2.15
C PRO A 353 8.32 21.10 -1.42
N GLY A 354 8.67 21.99 -0.52
CA GLY A 354 9.86 21.86 0.32
C GLY A 354 9.90 20.56 1.13
N VAL A 355 8.74 19.99 1.48
CA VAL A 355 8.66 18.66 2.13
C VAL A 355 9.08 17.56 1.15
N ALA A 356 8.60 17.61 -0.08
CA ALA A 356 8.96 16.65 -1.12
C ALA A 356 10.44 16.76 -1.52
N SER A 357 10.97 17.99 -1.62
CA SER A 357 12.39 18.26 -1.88
C SER A 357 13.27 17.66 -0.78
N PHE A 358 12.91 17.85 0.49
CA PHE A 358 13.64 17.25 1.61
C PHE A 358 13.66 15.73 1.53
N VAL A 359 12.55 15.12 1.15
CA VAL A 359 12.43 13.66 1.00
C VAL A 359 13.33 13.12 -0.12
N GLN A 360 13.43 13.84 -1.23
CA GLN A 360 14.33 13.45 -2.33
C GLN A 360 15.82 13.50 -1.98
N LEU A 361 16.20 14.30 -0.98
CA LEU A 361 17.59 14.33 -0.50
C LEU A 361 17.96 13.08 0.30
N ILE A 362 16.98 12.24 0.68
CA ILE A 362 17.25 11.02 1.43
C ILE A 362 17.90 10.01 0.48
N PRO A 363 19.16 9.61 0.72
CA PRO A 363 19.84 8.67 -0.15
C PRO A 363 19.15 7.31 -0.19
N GLU A 364 19.21 6.65 -1.35
CA GLU A 364 18.67 5.31 -1.58
C GLU A 364 18.98 4.29 -0.48
N PRO A 365 20.22 4.17 0.05
CA PRO A 365 20.50 3.21 1.12
C PRO A 365 19.71 3.47 2.41
N VAL A 366 19.43 4.74 2.74
CA VAL A 366 18.61 5.11 3.90
C VAL A 366 17.16 4.65 3.70
N LEU A 367 16.62 4.92 2.51
CA LEU A 367 15.29 4.45 2.10
C LEU A 367 15.23 2.91 2.11
N GLY A 368 16.27 2.26 1.57
CA GLY A 368 16.37 0.81 1.50
C GLY A 368 16.32 0.13 2.88
N GLY A 369 17.06 0.67 3.86
CA GLY A 369 17.02 0.18 5.23
C GLY A 369 15.63 0.25 5.88
N ALA A 370 14.87 1.31 5.58
CA ALA A 370 13.50 1.48 6.06
C ALA A 370 12.49 0.59 5.29
N THR A 371 12.58 0.55 3.97
CA THR A 371 11.62 -0.15 3.11
C THR A 371 11.68 -1.67 3.28
N ILE A 372 12.85 -2.25 3.55
CA ILE A 372 12.98 -3.69 3.88
C ILE A 372 12.09 -4.06 5.07
N VAL A 373 12.08 -3.23 6.12
CA VAL A 373 11.22 -3.48 7.29
C VAL A 373 9.76 -3.35 6.92
N MET A 374 9.41 -2.33 6.11
CA MET A 374 8.03 -2.11 5.66
C MET A 374 7.53 -3.28 4.81
N PHE A 375 8.30 -3.74 3.83
CA PHE A 375 7.93 -4.87 2.97
C PHE A 375 7.87 -6.18 3.74
N GLY A 376 8.80 -6.41 4.67
CA GLY A 376 8.75 -7.54 5.58
C GLY A 376 7.49 -7.53 6.47
N THR A 377 7.04 -6.36 6.95
CA THR A 377 5.79 -6.26 7.72
C THR A 377 4.55 -6.51 6.87
N ILE A 378 4.53 -6.11 5.59
CA ILE A 378 3.45 -6.45 4.65
C ILE A 378 3.40 -7.98 4.47
N ALA A 379 4.53 -8.64 4.20
CA ALA A 379 4.58 -10.09 4.08
C ALA A 379 4.06 -10.79 5.36
N ALA A 380 4.49 -10.32 6.54
CA ALA A 380 4.05 -10.84 7.83
C ALA A 380 2.54 -10.64 8.06
N ALA A 381 1.97 -9.51 7.60
CA ALA A 381 0.53 -9.27 7.65
C ALA A 381 -0.24 -10.28 6.81
N GLY A 382 0.24 -10.59 5.60
CA GLY A 382 -0.33 -11.66 4.76
C GLY A 382 -0.30 -13.03 5.44
N VAL A 383 0.85 -13.41 6.03
CA VAL A 383 0.97 -14.64 6.82
C VAL A 383 -0.02 -14.64 7.99
N ARG A 384 -0.21 -13.52 8.66
CA ARG A 384 -1.19 -13.40 9.76
C ARG A 384 -2.64 -13.61 9.29
N ILE A 385 -2.99 -13.16 8.08
CA ILE A 385 -4.30 -13.43 7.49
C ILE A 385 -4.45 -14.94 7.23
N ILE A 386 -3.44 -15.56 6.62
CA ILE A 386 -3.42 -17.01 6.34
C ILE A 386 -3.56 -17.83 7.63
N SER A 387 -2.89 -17.44 8.72
CA SER A 387 -2.92 -18.17 9.99
C SER A 387 -4.29 -18.20 10.68
N ARG A 388 -5.26 -17.43 10.20
CA ARG A 388 -6.67 -17.44 10.69
C ARG A 388 -7.55 -18.41 9.91
N VAL A 389 -7.01 -19.00 8.84
CA VAL A 389 -7.70 -19.99 8.01
C VAL A 389 -7.30 -21.38 8.47
N ASP A 390 -8.23 -22.32 8.42
CA ASP A 390 -7.89 -23.73 8.63
C ASP A 390 -7.02 -24.22 7.46
N LEU A 391 -5.79 -24.63 7.79
CA LEU A 391 -4.77 -25.03 6.83
C LEU A 391 -4.90 -26.52 6.50
N ASP A 392 -6.02 -26.90 5.92
CA ASP A 392 -6.25 -28.24 5.42
C ASP A 392 -5.35 -28.56 4.20
N ARG A 393 -5.44 -29.80 3.70
CA ARG A 393 -4.66 -30.24 2.53
C ARG A 393 -4.93 -29.39 1.28
N ARG A 394 -6.16 -28.87 1.13
CA ARG A 394 -6.57 -28.00 0.03
C ARG A 394 -5.88 -26.64 0.14
N ALA A 395 -5.99 -26.00 1.30
CA ALA A 395 -5.37 -24.68 1.55
C ALA A 395 -3.85 -24.73 1.36
N ILE A 396 -3.19 -25.78 1.87
CA ILE A 396 -1.74 -25.98 1.69
C ILE A 396 -1.36 -26.11 0.21
N LEU A 397 -2.14 -26.84 -0.60
CA LEU A 397 -1.87 -27.00 -2.04
C LEU A 397 -2.04 -25.67 -2.77
N ILE A 398 -3.10 -24.92 -2.47
CA ILE A 398 -3.33 -23.57 -3.05
C ILE A 398 -2.15 -22.65 -2.72
N MET A 399 -1.73 -22.59 -1.46
CA MET A 399 -0.58 -21.80 -1.03
C MET A 399 0.70 -22.21 -1.75
N ALA A 400 1.02 -23.50 -1.77
CA ALA A 400 2.25 -24.00 -2.36
C ALA A 400 2.38 -23.63 -3.83
N LEU A 401 1.31 -23.86 -4.61
CA LEU A 401 1.32 -23.55 -6.06
C LEU A 401 1.33 -22.04 -6.30
N SER A 402 0.56 -21.27 -5.52
CA SER A 402 0.48 -19.81 -5.67
C SER A 402 1.80 -19.12 -5.35
N PHE A 403 2.46 -19.52 -4.25
CA PHE A 403 3.80 -18.99 -3.92
C PHE A 403 4.85 -19.42 -4.93
N SER A 404 4.82 -20.66 -5.39
CA SER A 404 5.75 -21.16 -6.40
C SER A 404 5.61 -20.40 -7.71
N MET A 405 4.39 -20.20 -8.20
CA MET A 405 4.14 -19.43 -9.42
C MET A 405 4.50 -17.96 -9.25
N GLY A 406 4.07 -17.35 -8.12
CA GLY A 406 4.33 -15.95 -7.86
C GLY A 406 5.82 -15.62 -7.73
N LEU A 407 6.53 -16.31 -6.86
CA LEU A 407 7.96 -16.06 -6.66
C LEU A 407 8.80 -16.58 -7.84
N GLY A 408 8.40 -17.69 -8.45
CA GLY A 408 9.09 -18.26 -9.61
C GLY A 408 9.09 -17.29 -10.80
N ILE A 409 7.95 -16.72 -11.16
CA ILE A 409 7.85 -15.75 -12.26
C ILE A 409 8.54 -14.43 -11.91
N ALA A 410 8.45 -13.98 -10.65
CA ALA A 410 9.16 -12.78 -10.21
C ALA A 410 10.68 -12.90 -10.38
N GLN A 411 11.23 -14.10 -10.18
CA GLN A 411 12.67 -14.37 -10.30
C GLN A 411 13.13 -14.74 -11.71
N LYS A 412 12.25 -15.35 -12.50
CA LYS A 412 12.54 -15.86 -13.86
C LYS A 412 11.42 -15.51 -14.83
N PRO A 413 11.22 -14.21 -15.14
CA PRO A 413 10.18 -13.77 -16.06
C PRO A 413 10.40 -14.31 -17.50
N GLU A 414 11.65 -14.70 -17.83
CA GLU A 414 12.00 -15.26 -19.14
C GLU A 414 11.26 -16.57 -19.45
N ILE A 415 10.69 -17.26 -18.44
CA ILE A 415 9.86 -18.46 -18.66
C ILE A 415 8.64 -18.16 -19.56
N LEU A 416 8.20 -16.92 -19.57
CA LEU A 416 7.07 -16.47 -20.39
C LEU A 416 7.46 -16.00 -21.80
N GLN A 417 8.74 -16.03 -22.19
CA GLN A 417 9.26 -15.39 -23.42
C GLN A 417 8.57 -15.85 -24.70
N PHE A 418 8.08 -17.07 -24.78
CA PHE A 418 7.36 -17.62 -25.92
C PHE A 418 5.84 -17.58 -25.81
N MET A 419 5.32 -17.03 -24.71
CA MET A 419 3.88 -16.87 -24.54
C MET A 419 3.34 -15.70 -25.36
N PRO A 420 2.05 -15.73 -25.75
CA PRO A 420 1.40 -14.59 -26.38
C PRO A 420 1.48 -13.34 -25.47
N GLU A 421 1.58 -12.15 -26.08
CA GLU A 421 1.73 -10.88 -25.34
C GLU A 421 0.64 -10.68 -24.30
N PHE A 422 -0.60 -11.10 -24.58
CA PHE A 422 -1.69 -11.09 -23.61
C PHE A 422 -1.37 -11.90 -22.36
N ILE A 423 -0.82 -13.10 -22.50
CA ILE A 423 -0.42 -13.95 -21.36
C ILE A 423 0.75 -13.32 -20.61
N LYS A 424 1.76 -12.80 -21.33
CA LYS A 424 2.88 -12.09 -20.70
C LYS A 424 2.38 -10.91 -19.87
N SER A 425 1.45 -10.11 -20.38
CA SER A 425 0.89 -8.96 -19.68
C SER A 425 0.15 -9.38 -18.40
N ILE A 426 -0.65 -10.44 -18.46
CA ILE A 426 -1.39 -10.95 -17.30
C ILE A 426 -0.45 -11.45 -16.20
N PHE A 427 0.58 -12.20 -16.56
CA PHE A 427 1.55 -12.81 -15.63
C PHE A 427 2.82 -11.96 -15.48
N SER A 428 2.79 -10.68 -15.84
CA SER A 428 3.95 -9.78 -15.84
C SER A 428 4.61 -9.61 -14.48
N THR A 429 3.85 -9.79 -13.39
CA THR A 429 4.36 -9.66 -12.02
C THR A 429 4.13 -10.94 -11.23
N GLY A 430 5.02 -11.22 -10.28
CA GLY A 430 4.86 -12.37 -9.39
C GLY A 430 3.57 -12.31 -8.57
N VAL A 431 3.12 -11.12 -8.21
CA VAL A 431 1.86 -10.93 -7.48
C VAL A 431 0.66 -11.30 -8.34
N ALA A 432 0.63 -10.87 -9.60
CA ALA A 432 -0.44 -11.23 -10.52
C ALA A 432 -0.44 -12.74 -10.80
N ALA A 433 0.72 -13.33 -11.09
CA ALA A 433 0.85 -14.76 -11.34
C ALA A 433 0.39 -15.61 -10.15
N GLY A 434 0.87 -15.33 -8.95
CA GLY A 434 0.48 -16.06 -7.75
C GLY A 434 -0.96 -15.79 -7.32
N GLY A 435 -1.43 -14.54 -7.46
CA GLY A 435 -2.81 -14.16 -7.13
C GLY A 435 -3.84 -14.84 -8.04
N ILE A 436 -3.60 -14.85 -9.36
CA ILE A 436 -4.45 -15.57 -10.32
C ILE A 436 -4.43 -17.07 -10.03
N THR A 437 -3.25 -17.64 -9.76
CA THR A 437 -3.14 -19.06 -9.40
C THR A 437 -3.97 -19.36 -8.15
N ALA A 438 -3.90 -18.51 -7.12
CA ALA A 438 -4.69 -18.67 -5.90
C ALA A 438 -6.20 -18.64 -6.18
N ILE A 439 -6.66 -17.67 -6.98
CA ILE A 439 -8.07 -17.53 -7.36
C ILE A 439 -8.55 -18.75 -8.15
N VAL A 440 -7.80 -19.13 -9.18
CA VAL A 440 -8.17 -20.28 -10.05
C VAL A 440 -8.22 -21.56 -9.23
N LEU A 441 -7.22 -21.85 -8.42
CA LEU A 441 -7.20 -23.05 -7.58
C LEU A 441 -8.29 -23.01 -6.51
N ASN A 442 -8.59 -21.85 -5.94
CA ASN A 442 -9.67 -21.70 -4.98
C ASN A 442 -11.04 -22.01 -5.58
N LEU A 443 -11.23 -21.70 -6.87
CA LEU A 443 -12.47 -22.03 -7.60
C LEU A 443 -12.52 -23.49 -8.05
N LEU A 444 -11.36 -24.05 -8.48
CA LEU A 444 -11.29 -25.44 -8.96
C LEU A 444 -11.33 -26.48 -7.83
N LEU A 445 -10.85 -26.10 -6.65
CA LEU A 445 -10.81 -26.93 -5.46
C LEU A 445 -11.84 -26.41 -4.45
N PRO A 446 -13.12 -26.75 -4.57
CA PRO A 446 -14.15 -26.21 -3.68
C PRO A 446 -13.90 -26.61 -2.23
N GLU A 447 -14.22 -25.72 -1.33
CA GLU A 447 -14.23 -25.99 0.10
C GLU A 447 -15.21 -27.13 0.36
N LYS A 448 -14.82 -28.12 1.15
CA LYS A 448 -15.81 -29.08 1.67
C LYS A 448 -16.78 -28.26 2.50
N LEU A 449 -18.03 -28.18 2.07
CA LEU A 449 -19.12 -27.70 2.92
C LEU A 449 -19.03 -28.51 4.21
N GLU A 450 -18.80 -27.85 5.33
CA GLU A 450 -18.78 -28.51 6.62
C GLU A 450 -20.14 -29.17 6.79
N GLU A 451 -20.14 -30.44 7.20
CA GLU A 451 -21.35 -31.20 7.53
C GLU A 451 -22.28 -30.49 8.53
N GLU A 452 -21.76 -29.48 9.25
CA GLU A 452 -22.54 -28.60 10.15
C GLU A 452 -23.56 -27.71 9.43
N ASP A 453 -23.25 -27.19 8.24
CA ASP A 453 -24.23 -26.40 7.47
C ASP A 453 -25.33 -27.27 6.86
N GLU A 454 -25.03 -28.53 6.57
CA GLU A 454 -26.05 -29.49 6.16
C GLU A 454 -26.94 -29.97 7.34
N LEU A 455 -26.37 -30.13 8.52
CA LEU A 455 -27.12 -30.46 9.74
C LEU A 455 -28.06 -29.33 10.16
N VAL A 456 -27.56 -28.07 10.13
CA VAL A 456 -28.40 -26.88 10.41
C VAL A 456 -29.49 -26.71 9.36
N ALA A 457 -29.21 -27.01 8.08
CA ALA A 457 -30.18 -26.95 7.01
C ALA A 457 -31.21 -28.12 7.10
N GLN A 458 -30.86 -29.26 7.69
CA GLN A 458 -31.78 -30.35 7.99
C GLN A 458 -32.66 -30.07 9.21
N GLU A 459 -32.13 -29.53 10.27
CA GLU A 459 -32.90 -29.13 11.46
C GLU A 459 -33.92 -28.01 11.16
N VAL A 460 -33.60 -27.08 10.26
CA VAL A 460 -34.54 -26.03 9.80
C VAL A 460 -35.61 -26.56 8.87
N LYS A 461 -35.40 -27.73 8.21
CA LYS A 461 -36.44 -28.39 7.37
C LYS A 461 -37.35 -29.32 8.15
N GLU A 462 -36.97 -29.76 9.33
CA GLU A 462 -37.75 -30.63 10.20
C GLU A 462 -38.51 -29.86 11.29
N SER A 463 -38.27 -28.55 11.44
CA SER A 463 -39.03 -27.65 12.31
C SER A 463 -40.08 -26.85 11.51
#